data_021f3156b0f0daaa8f21c3c3987478a0
#
_entry.id   021f3156b0f0daaa8f21c3c3987478a0
#
_cell.length_a   1.000
_cell.length_b   1.000
_cell.length_c   1.000
_cell.angle_alpha   90.00
_cell.angle_beta   90.00
_cell.angle_gamma   90.00
#
_symmetry.space_group_name_H-M   'P 1'
#
loop_
_entity.id
_entity.type
_entity.pdbx_description
1 polymer ?
#
loop_
_entity_poly.entity_id
_entity_poly.type
_entity_poly.pdbx_seq_one_letter_code
_entity_poly.pdbx_strand_id
1 'polypeptide(L)'
;MILKSPMRRRGRHFSLFWRSSKNPRLGTVVSRKLAGSAVRRNLVKRHARAVFQEWCLRQGALGCVDVVLRVTADIRGLSRGAEFSEISSLFSAFAPPRAES
;
A
#
# COMPACT_ATOMS: atom_id res chain seq x y z
N MET A 1 19.45 -5.51 -15.01
CA MET A 1 18.31 -5.52 -15.62
C MET A 1 17.22 -4.92 -14.83
N ILE A 2 16.36 -4.37 -15.48
CA ILE A 2 15.34 -3.69 -14.87
C ILE A 2 14.15 -4.50 -14.67
N LEU A 3 13.50 -4.30 -13.61
CA LEU A 3 12.24 -4.90 -13.40
C LEU A 3 11.30 -4.38 -14.41
N LYS A 4 10.75 -5.23 -15.19
CA LYS A 4 9.80 -4.83 -16.15
C LYS A 4 8.56 -4.37 -15.49
N SER A 5 8.18 -5.07 -14.44
CA SER A 5 6.98 -4.66 -13.73
C SER A 5 7.24 -4.83 -12.26
N PRO A 6 6.64 -4.00 -11.41
CA PRO A 6 6.80 -4.15 -9.97
C PRO A 6 6.13 -5.42 -9.48
N MET A 7 6.55 -5.86 -8.34
CA MET A 7 5.87 -6.94 -7.66
C MET A 7 4.49 -6.46 -7.26
N ARG A 8 3.56 -7.38 -7.12
CA ARG A 8 2.18 -6.99 -6.89
C ARG A 8 1.47 -7.97 -5.96
N ARG A 9 0.63 -7.44 -5.11
CA ARG A 9 -0.25 -8.26 -4.30
C ARG A 9 -1.64 -7.65 -4.37
N ARG A 10 -2.62 -8.48 -4.66
CA ARG A 10 -3.98 -8.02 -4.85
C ARG A 10 -4.85 -8.38 -3.66
N GLY A 11 -5.60 -7.40 -3.15
CA GLY A 11 -6.60 -7.63 -2.14
C GLY A 11 -7.98 -7.49 -2.72
N ARG A 12 -8.98 -7.43 -1.87
CA ARG A 12 -10.36 -7.36 -2.29
C ARG A 12 -10.73 -6.00 -2.88
N HIS A 13 -10.25 -4.93 -2.26
CA HIS A 13 -10.55 -3.57 -2.69
C HIS A 13 -9.29 -2.79 -3.04
N PHE A 14 -8.14 -3.30 -2.71
CA PHE A 14 -6.87 -2.61 -2.88
C PHE A 14 -5.84 -3.53 -3.51
N SER A 15 -4.89 -2.92 -4.19
CA SER A 15 -3.74 -3.66 -4.69
C SER A 15 -2.48 -2.94 -4.23
N LEU A 16 -1.46 -3.70 -3.94
CA LEU A 16 -0.19 -3.17 -3.49
C LEU A 16 0.86 -3.52 -4.54
N PHE A 17 1.61 -2.50 -4.97
CA PHE A 17 2.69 -2.67 -5.94
C PHE A 17 3.96 -2.18 -5.28
N TRP A 18 5.07 -2.86 -5.49
CA TRP A 18 6.32 -2.41 -4.88
C TRP A 18 7.51 -2.84 -5.72
N ARG A 19 8.61 -2.11 -5.50
CA ARG A 19 9.89 -2.45 -6.12
C ARG A 19 10.99 -1.91 -5.23
N SER A 20 12.19 -2.43 -5.40
CA SER A 20 13.34 -1.98 -4.62
C SER A 20 13.63 -0.52 -4.90
N SER A 21 14.06 0.18 -3.87
CA SER A 21 14.37 1.59 -3.97
C SER A 21 15.41 1.94 -2.93
N LYS A 22 16.06 3.07 -3.10
CA LYS A 22 17.04 3.54 -2.13
C LYS A 22 16.37 4.13 -0.90
N ASN A 23 15.18 4.66 -1.07
CA ASN A 23 14.45 5.27 0.04
C ASN A 23 13.06 4.73 0.09
N PRO A 24 12.51 4.58 1.28
CA PRO A 24 11.12 4.14 1.39
C PRO A 24 10.19 5.25 0.91
N ARG A 25 9.29 4.89 0.03
CA ARG A 25 8.30 5.84 -0.49
C ARG A 25 6.96 5.17 -0.63
N LEU A 26 5.92 5.94 -0.38
CA LEU A 26 4.58 5.45 -0.52
C LEU A 26 3.79 6.39 -1.41
N GLY A 27 3.16 5.83 -2.43
CA GLY A 27 2.19 6.55 -3.24
C GLY A 27 0.84 5.91 -3.07
N THR A 28 -0.20 6.68 -3.27
CA THR A 28 -1.56 6.14 -3.24
C THR A 28 -2.29 6.62 -4.49
N VAL A 29 -3.07 5.71 -5.06
CA VAL A 29 -3.90 6.02 -6.22
C VAL A 29 -5.34 5.73 -5.84
N VAL A 30 -6.13 6.78 -5.67
CA VAL A 30 -7.50 6.64 -5.21
C VAL A 30 -8.37 7.50 -6.10
N SER A 31 -9.22 6.88 -6.92
CA SER A 31 -10.10 7.64 -7.78
C SER A 31 -11.29 8.14 -6.98
N ARG A 32 -11.79 9.30 -7.38
CA ARG A 32 -12.97 9.86 -6.75
C ARG A 32 -14.18 8.95 -6.93
N LYS A 33 -14.23 8.30 -8.07
CA LYS A 33 -15.34 7.43 -8.39
C LYS A 33 -15.46 6.28 -7.41
N LEU A 34 -14.33 5.69 -7.05
CA LEU A 34 -14.35 4.54 -6.14
C LEU A 34 -14.43 4.94 -4.67
N ALA A 35 -13.91 6.09 -4.32
CA ALA A 35 -13.93 6.54 -2.93
C ALA A 35 -15.17 7.35 -2.58
N GLY A 36 -15.72 8.06 -3.55
CA GLY A 36 -16.94 8.81 -3.35
C GLY A 36 -16.76 10.23 -2.87
N SER A 37 -15.70 10.55 -2.15
CA SER A 37 -15.53 11.90 -1.64
C SER A 37 -14.04 12.16 -1.35
N ALA A 38 -13.71 13.44 -1.22
CA ALA A 38 -12.36 13.84 -0.86
C ALA A 38 -12.01 13.38 0.54
N VAL A 39 -12.98 13.40 1.43
CA VAL A 39 -12.75 12.96 2.81
C VAL A 39 -12.36 11.49 2.83
N ARG A 40 -13.05 10.67 2.05
CA ARG A 40 -12.74 9.25 1.99
C ARG A 40 -11.38 9.02 1.36
N ARG A 41 -11.05 9.77 0.32
CA ARG A 41 -9.74 9.66 -0.31
C ARG A 41 -8.63 9.98 0.67
N ASN A 42 -8.82 11.02 1.47
CA ASN A 42 -7.83 11.39 2.46
C ASN A 42 -7.70 10.35 3.56
N LEU A 43 -8.80 9.69 3.89
CA LEU A 43 -8.77 8.63 4.88
C LEU A 43 -7.95 7.46 4.41
N VAL A 44 -8.11 7.08 3.14
CA VAL A 44 -7.31 5.99 2.57
C VAL A 44 -5.83 6.35 2.63
N LYS A 45 -5.49 7.59 2.29
CA LYS A 45 -4.10 8.02 2.33
C LYS A 45 -3.54 7.98 3.74
N ARG A 46 -4.34 8.37 4.72
CA ARG A 46 -3.90 8.34 6.11
C ARG A 46 -3.68 6.92 6.60
N HIS A 47 -4.62 6.02 6.29
CA HIS A 47 -4.48 4.63 6.68
C HIS A 47 -3.24 4.01 6.03
N ALA A 48 -3.06 4.27 4.76
CA ALA A 48 -1.91 3.72 4.03
C ALA A 48 -0.60 4.21 4.63
N ARG A 49 -0.55 5.50 4.96
CA ARG A 49 0.66 6.08 5.54
C ARG A 49 0.97 5.48 6.90
N ALA A 50 -0.05 5.32 7.74
CA ALA A 50 0.16 4.76 9.07
C ALA A 50 0.67 3.33 8.99
N VAL A 51 0.06 2.52 8.14
CA VAL A 51 0.47 1.15 7.98
C VAL A 51 1.87 1.05 7.38
N PHE A 52 2.16 1.90 6.40
CA PHE A 52 3.46 1.90 5.76
C PHE A 52 4.57 2.28 6.73
N GLN A 53 4.33 3.29 7.55
CA GLN A 53 5.33 3.73 8.52
C GLN A 53 5.63 2.63 9.53
N GLU A 54 4.61 1.99 10.02
CA GLU A 54 4.80 0.90 10.96
C GLU A 54 5.53 -0.27 10.31
N TRP A 55 5.17 -0.57 9.07
CA TRP A 55 5.82 -1.64 8.33
C TRP A 55 7.30 -1.33 8.14
N CYS A 56 7.64 -0.09 7.78
CA CYS A 56 9.03 0.31 7.60
C CYS A 56 9.83 0.20 8.89
N LEU A 57 9.23 0.59 10.00
CA LEU A 57 9.91 0.48 11.29
C LEU A 57 10.23 -0.95 11.63
N ARG A 58 9.33 -1.86 11.30
CA ARG A 58 9.57 -3.27 11.57
C ARG A 58 10.62 -3.85 10.65
N GLN A 59 10.68 -3.39 9.42
CA GLN A 59 11.64 -3.91 8.45
C GLN A 59 13.03 -3.30 8.62
N GLY A 60 13.12 -2.14 9.26
CA GLY A 60 14.40 -1.47 9.41
C GLY A 60 14.98 -1.15 8.05
N ALA A 61 16.25 -1.49 7.87
CA ALA A 61 16.92 -1.19 6.61
C ALA A 61 16.34 -1.93 5.43
N LEU A 62 15.59 -2.99 5.67
CA LEU A 62 15.02 -3.78 4.61
C LEU A 62 13.77 -3.12 4.02
N GLY A 63 13.31 -2.03 4.63
CA GLY A 63 12.11 -1.38 4.17
C GLY A 63 12.31 -0.36 3.07
N CYS A 64 13.43 -0.43 2.35
CA CYS A 64 13.70 0.54 1.30
C CYS A 64 13.03 0.12 -0.01
N VAL A 65 11.78 0.48 -0.14
CA VAL A 65 10.99 0.14 -1.32
C VAL A 65 10.10 1.30 -1.70
N ASP A 66 9.79 1.36 -2.99
CA ASP A 66 8.73 2.23 -3.48
C ASP A 66 7.47 1.39 -3.49
N VAL A 67 6.45 1.85 -2.80
CA VAL A 67 5.19 1.13 -2.70
C VAL A 67 4.07 2.02 -3.21
N VAL A 68 3.17 1.46 -3.98
CA VAL A 68 1.98 2.16 -4.42
C VAL A 68 0.77 1.34 -4.01
N LEU A 69 -0.13 1.96 -3.26
CA LEU A 69 -1.39 1.36 -2.89
C LEU A 69 -2.44 1.93 -3.81
N ARG A 70 -3.16 1.06 -4.50
CA ARG A 70 -4.17 1.49 -5.45
C ARG A 70 -5.53 0.92 -5.03
N VAL A 71 -6.55 1.76 -5.08
CA VAL A 71 -7.92 1.32 -4.86
C VAL A 71 -8.43 0.75 -6.17
N THR A 72 -8.86 -0.49 -6.14
CA THR A 72 -9.26 -1.19 -7.36
C THR A 72 -10.73 -1.57 -7.38
N ALA A 73 -11.46 -1.30 -6.29
CA ALA A 73 -12.88 -1.59 -6.23
C ALA A 73 -13.57 -0.52 -5.40
N ASP A 74 -14.88 -0.47 -5.50
CA ASP A 74 -15.69 0.53 -4.81
C ASP A 74 -15.56 0.37 -3.29
N ILE A 75 -15.12 1.43 -2.61
CA ILE A 75 -14.96 1.40 -1.16
C ILE A 75 -15.96 2.29 -0.46
N ARG A 76 -16.95 2.81 -1.17
CA ARG A 76 -17.89 3.75 -0.56
C ARG A 76 -18.67 3.15 0.58
N GLY A 77 -18.95 1.85 0.52
CA GLY A 77 -19.65 1.18 1.58
C GLY A 77 -18.77 0.44 2.57
N LEU A 78 -17.46 0.55 2.41
CA LEU A 78 -16.52 -0.17 3.26
C LEU A 78 -16.30 0.60 4.55
N SER A 79 -16.37 -0.07 5.70
CA SER A 79 -16.16 0.59 6.97
C SER A 79 -14.69 0.96 7.14
N ARG A 80 -14.43 1.93 8.02
CA ARG A 80 -13.07 2.36 8.29
C ARG A 80 -12.22 1.22 8.85
N GLY A 81 -12.81 0.42 9.72
CA GLY A 81 -12.09 -0.70 10.30
C GLY A 81 -11.75 -1.76 9.26
N ALA A 82 -12.69 -2.06 8.39
CA ALA A 82 -12.46 -3.04 7.33
C ALA A 82 -11.40 -2.54 6.36
N GLU A 83 -11.45 -1.25 6.05
CA GLU A 83 -10.46 -0.64 5.17
C GLU A 83 -9.05 -0.75 5.76
N PHE A 84 -8.89 -0.35 7.00
CA PHE A 84 -7.61 -0.40 7.67
C PHE A 84 -7.10 -1.83 7.76
N SER A 85 -8.00 -2.74 8.08
CA SER A 85 -7.65 -4.14 8.22
C SER A 85 -7.16 -4.73 6.91
N GLU A 86 -7.82 -4.40 5.82
CA GLU A 86 -7.41 -4.91 4.52
C GLU A 86 -6.04 -4.37 4.10
N ILE A 87 -5.81 -3.07 4.30
CA ILE A 87 -4.53 -2.46 3.98
C ILE A 87 -3.43 -3.08 4.83
N SER A 88 -3.70 -3.25 6.11
CA SER A 88 -2.74 -3.85 7.02
C SER A 88 -2.40 -5.28 6.63
N SER A 89 -3.40 -6.05 6.21
CA SER A 89 -3.18 -7.41 5.75
C SER A 89 -2.31 -7.48 4.52
N LEU A 90 -2.50 -6.55 3.60
CA LEU A 90 -1.69 -6.52 2.39
C LEU A 90 -0.22 -6.28 2.73
N PHE A 91 0.04 -5.36 3.64
CA PHE A 91 1.41 -5.10 4.03
C PHE A 91 2.01 -6.25 4.84
N SER A 92 1.20 -6.93 5.63
CA SER A 92 1.69 -8.05 6.42
C SER A 92 2.12 -9.21 5.53
N ALA A 93 1.41 -9.41 4.44
CA ALA A 93 1.74 -10.49 3.52
C ALA A 93 2.86 -10.11 2.57
N PHE A 94 3.24 -8.85 2.55
CA PHE A 94 4.25 -8.32 1.66
C PHE A 94 5.62 -8.49 2.30
N ALA A 95 6.54 -9.06 1.56
CA ALA A 95 7.92 -9.20 2.05
C ALA A 95 8.81 -8.40 1.13
N PRO A 96 9.63 -7.50 1.67
CA PRO A 96 10.50 -6.70 0.83
C PRO A 96 11.61 -7.55 0.25
N PRO A 97 12.17 -7.14 -0.88
CA PRO A 97 13.32 -7.85 -1.42
C PRO A 97 14.49 -7.72 -0.48
N ARG A 98 15.27 -8.76 -0.38
CA ARG A 98 16.39 -8.75 0.53
C ARG A 98 17.66 -8.48 -0.22
N ALA A 99 18.46 -7.63 0.34
CA ALA A 99 19.69 -7.25 -0.33
C ALA A 99 20.67 -8.40 -0.39
N GLU A 100 20.68 -9.20 0.61
CA GLU A 100 21.67 -10.24 0.63
C GLU A 100 21.26 -11.45 -0.14
N SER A 101 20.06 -11.55 -0.49
CA SER A 101 19.64 -12.74 -1.21
C SER A 101 19.93 -12.60 -2.65
#